data_9be14f18c36fe3d28aa5d9e75c531756
#
_entry.id   9be14f18c36fe3d28aa5d9e75c531756
#
_cell.length_a   1.000
_cell.length_b   1.000
_cell.length_c   1.000
_cell.angle_alpha   90.00
_cell.angle_beta   90.00
_cell.angle_gamma   90.00
#
_symmetry.space_group_name_H-M   'P 1'
#
loop_
_entity.id
_entity.type
_entity.pdbx_description
1 polymer ?
#
loop_
_entity_poly.entity_id
_entity_poly.type
_entity_poly.pdbx_seq_one_letter_code
_entity_poly.pdbx_strand_id
1 'polypeptide(L)'
;MGQLIKDYIYLKISSDVKRDVYGARARRLFLLKSMEMPVPGAVLLSISAIRKIQNGKRLDIEGILGEFHSDDIFSVRASPEHWDWGGPPTILNIGLNNKKYNEIKKKIGDIEASKLYLRFILSYSIDVMRLDEEIFDQVLNKNISEESIREALTIYEKEMLELFPQNAKDQLEQVLNSMVRAWNSTTARLLRQVHNAPENAGVGFIIQRMAMGLGKTESGSGVVQFVSPLDGTK
;
A
#
# COMPACT_ATOMS: atom_id res chain seq x y z
N MET A 1 31.04 -12.01 -11.33
CA MET A 1 30.14 -11.02 -11.93
C MET A 1 28.89 -10.93 -11.06
N GLY A 2 28.71 -9.87 -10.31
CA GLY A 2 27.51 -9.66 -9.48
C GLY A 2 26.31 -9.43 -10.41
N GLN A 3 25.26 -10.21 -10.23
CA GLN A 3 24.01 -10.03 -10.96
C GLN A 3 23.44 -8.65 -10.65
N LEU A 4 23.20 -7.82 -11.66
CA LEU A 4 22.63 -6.48 -11.47
C LEU A 4 21.25 -6.63 -10.83
N ILE A 5 21.07 -6.12 -9.61
CA ILE A 5 19.78 -6.15 -8.90
C ILE A 5 18.83 -5.23 -9.64
N LYS A 6 17.72 -5.77 -10.14
CA LYS A 6 16.65 -4.99 -10.77
C LYS A 6 15.93 -4.13 -9.73
N ASP A 7 15.47 -2.97 -10.13
CA ASP A 7 14.70 -2.09 -9.26
C ASP A 7 13.39 -2.75 -8.82
N TYR A 8 12.76 -3.50 -9.71
CA TYR A 8 11.56 -4.26 -9.41
C TYR A 8 11.47 -5.57 -10.20
N ILE A 9 10.67 -6.49 -9.70
CA ILE A 9 10.25 -7.71 -10.40
C ILE A 9 8.75 -7.95 -10.23
N TYR A 10 8.10 -8.49 -11.26
CA TYR A 10 6.78 -9.09 -11.11
C TYR A 10 6.91 -10.48 -10.47
N LEU A 11 6.11 -10.77 -9.45
CA LEU A 11 6.18 -12.01 -8.67
C LEU A 11 5.65 -13.20 -9.45
N LYS A 12 6.56 -14.11 -9.83
CA LYS A 12 6.27 -15.38 -10.51
C LYS A 12 6.77 -16.56 -9.65
N ILE A 13 6.31 -17.75 -9.92
CA ILE A 13 6.82 -18.97 -9.25
C ILE A 13 8.33 -19.16 -9.52
N SER A 14 8.79 -18.76 -10.69
CA SER A 14 10.21 -18.80 -11.08
C SER A 14 11.06 -17.64 -10.56
N SER A 15 10.49 -16.71 -9.80
CA SER A 15 11.24 -15.55 -9.28
C SER A 15 12.26 -15.96 -8.23
N ASP A 16 13.43 -15.33 -8.24
CA ASP A 16 14.40 -15.44 -7.14
C ASP A 16 14.18 -14.26 -6.17
N VAL A 17 13.40 -14.52 -5.12
CA VAL A 17 13.06 -13.50 -4.11
C VAL A 17 13.90 -13.72 -2.87
N LYS A 18 14.96 -12.94 -2.72
CA LYS A 18 15.85 -12.94 -1.56
C LYS A 18 15.37 -11.93 -0.52
N ARG A 19 15.51 -12.28 0.76
CA ARG A 19 15.10 -11.44 1.89
C ARG A 19 15.92 -10.16 1.99
N ASP A 20 17.22 -10.24 1.76
CA ASP A 20 18.17 -9.12 1.74
C ASP A 20 17.99 -8.17 0.53
N VAL A 21 17.21 -8.59 -0.48
CA VAL A 21 16.93 -7.78 -1.67
C VAL A 21 15.52 -7.18 -1.63
N TYR A 22 14.50 -7.97 -1.23
CA TYR A 22 13.08 -7.57 -1.31
C TYR A 22 12.38 -7.53 0.05
N GLY A 23 13.06 -7.89 1.14
CA GLY A 23 12.52 -7.93 2.49
C GLY A 23 11.79 -9.22 2.84
N ALA A 24 11.49 -9.37 4.13
CA ALA A 24 10.95 -10.60 4.71
C ALA A 24 9.51 -10.89 4.23
N ARG A 25 8.66 -9.86 4.11
CA ARG A 25 7.27 -10.05 3.66
C ARG A 25 7.20 -10.49 2.20
N ALA A 26 8.03 -9.89 1.33
CA ALA A 26 8.13 -10.30 -0.07
C ALA A 26 8.60 -11.76 -0.19
N ARG A 27 9.58 -12.18 0.61
CA ARG A 27 10.03 -13.58 0.65
C ARG A 27 8.91 -14.53 1.08
N ARG A 28 8.12 -14.18 2.10
CA ARG A 28 6.97 -14.99 2.54
C ARG A 28 5.89 -15.06 1.45
N LEU A 29 5.58 -13.94 0.80
CA LEU A 29 4.62 -13.90 -0.31
C LEU A 29 5.08 -14.81 -1.47
N PHE A 30 6.37 -14.82 -1.78
CA PHE A 30 6.95 -15.73 -2.76
C PHE A 30 6.79 -17.19 -2.33
N LEU A 31 7.04 -17.53 -1.07
CA LEU A 31 6.85 -18.92 -0.58
C LEU A 31 5.40 -19.38 -0.76
N LEU A 32 4.42 -18.55 -0.41
CA LEU A 32 3.01 -18.86 -0.67
C LEU A 32 2.74 -19.06 -2.16
N LYS A 33 3.31 -18.20 -3.02
CA LYS A 33 3.17 -18.33 -4.48
C LYS A 33 3.81 -19.61 -5.02
N SER A 34 4.98 -20.00 -4.49
CA SER A 34 5.66 -21.25 -4.87
C SER A 34 4.96 -22.52 -4.41
N MET A 35 4.10 -22.41 -3.39
CA MET A 35 3.19 -23.45 -2.93
C MET A 35 1.84 -23.44 -3.68
N GLU A 36 1.77 -22.72 -4.79
CA GLU A 36 0.58 -22.59 -5.64
C GLU A 36 -0.65 -21.98 -4.92
N MET A 37 -0.44 -21.32 -3.79
CA MET A 37 -1.50 -20.58 -3.11
C MET A 37 -2.02 -19.43 -4.00
N PRO A 38 -3.31 -19.07 -3.91
CA PRO A 38 -3.93 -18.03 -4.75
C PRO A 38 -3.49 -16.60 -4.35
N VAL A 39 -2.20 -16.32 -4.54
CA VAL A 39 -1.62 -15.00 -4.26
C VAL A 39 -1.93 -14.04 -5.42
N PRO A 40 -2.59 -12.89 -5.16
CA PRO A 40 -2.83 -11.87 -6.17
C PRO A 40 -1.52 -11.38 -6.80
N GLY A 41 -1.61 -10.92 -8.06
CA GLY A 41 -0.45 -10.36 -8.79
C GLY A 41 0.25 -9.27 -7.98
N ALA A 42 1.57 -9.28 -7.98
CA ALA A 42 2.37 -8.33 -7.20
C ALA A 42 3.66 -7.95 -7.91
N VAL A 43 4.07 -6.71 -7.75
CA VAL A 43 5.40 -6.20 -8.08
C VAL A 43 6.16 -5.97 -6.78
N LEU A 44 7.39 -6.49 -6.73
CA LEU A 44 8.28 -6.34 -5.59
C LEU A 44 9.35 -5.28 -5.93
N LEU A 45 9.39 -4.20 -5.16
CA LEU A 45 10.45 -3.19 -5.24
C LEU A 45 11.61 -3.58 -4.34
N SER A 46 12.82 -3.57 -4.91
CA SER A 46 14.03 -3.91 -4.15
C SER A 46 14.39 -2.83 -3.13
N ILE A 47 15.14 -3.21 -2.10
CA ILE A 47 15.71 -2.28 -1.12
C ILE A 47 16.57 -1.22 -1.82
N SER A 48 17.30 -1.62 -2.87
CA SER A 48 18.09 -0.67 -3.67
C SER A 48 17.23 0.33 -4.42
N ALA A 49 16.05 -0.06 -4.92
CA ALA A 49 15.10 0.84 -5.54
C ALA A 49 14.55 1.87 -4.53
N ILE A 50 14.23 1.42 -3.31
CA ILE A 50 13.75 2.33 -2.27
C ILE A 50 14.86 3.33 -1.86
N ARG A 51 16.11 2.89 -1.77
CA ARG A 51 17.25 3.79 -1.56
C ARG A 51 17.44 4.81 -2.70
N LYS A 52 17.10 4.45 -3.96
CA LYS A 52 17.08 5.41 -5.07
C LYS A 52 16.05 6.51 -4.86
N ILE A 53 14.83 6.17 -4.45
CA ILE A 53 13.78 7.16 -4.11
C ILE A 53 14.27 8.06 -2.96
N GLN A 54 14.86 7.47 -1.92
CA GLN A 54 15.42 8.21 -0.78
C GLN A 54 16.46 9.26 -1.22
N ASN A 55 17.22 8.94 -2.27
CA ASN A 55 18.23 9.82 -2.86
C ASN A 55 17.68 10.73 -3.98
N GLY A 56 16.37 10.91 -4.06
CA GLY A 56 15.70 11.79 -5.02
C GLY A 56 15.65 11.27 -6.46
N LYS A 57 15.97 9.99 -6.68
CA LYS A 57 15.85 9.38 -8.02
C LYS A 57 14.44 8.85 -8.25
N ARG A 58 13.94 9.02 -9.46
CA ARG A 58 12.63 8.50 -9.87
C ARG A 58 12.74 7.04 -10.27
N LEU A 59 11.68 6.26 -9.98
CA LEU A 59 11.49 4.93 -10.52
C LEU A 59 10.64 4.98 -11.80
N ASP A 60 10.73 3.92 -12.58
CA ASP A 60 9.86 3.71 -13.74
C ASP A 60 8.45 3.26 -13.28
N ILE A 61 7.63 4.23 -12.85
CA ILE A 61 6.27 3.97 -12.38
C ILE A 61 5.39 3.41 -13.52
N GLU A 62 5.60 3.85 -14.76
CA GLU A 62 4.84 3.35 -15.91
C GLU A 62 5.14 1.88 -16.19
N GLY A 63 6.41 1.49 -16.16
CA GLY A 63 6.81 0.10 -16.27
C GLY A 63 6.27 -0.76 -15.14
N ILE A 64 6.27 -0.26 -13.90
CA ILE A 64 5.67 -0.95 -12.75
C ILE A 64 4.16 -1.17 -12.97
N LEU A 65 3.42 -0.12 -13.37
CA LEU A 65 1.98 -0.21 -13.62
C LEU A 65 1.66 -1.07 -14.84
N GLY A 66 2.55 -1.12 -15.84
CA GLY A 66 2.41 -1.96 -17.02
C GLY A 66 2.41 -3.48 -16.73
N GLU A 67 2.85 -3.90 -15.54
CA GLU A 67 2.77 -5.29 -15.09
C GLU A 67 1.35 -5.71 -14.63
N PHE A 68 0.40 -4.77 -14.58
CA PHE A 68 -0.96 -4.96 -14.10
C PHE A 68 -1.97 -4.58 -15.19
N HIS A 69 -3.22 -4.96 -14.99
CA HIS A 69 -4.31 -4.49 -15.85
C HIS A 69 -4.69 -3.03 -15.50
N SER A 70 -5.14 -2.28 -16.49
CA SER A 70 -5.54 -0.87 -16.33
C SER A 70 -6.62 -0.65 -15.26
N ASP A 71 -7.46 -1.67 -15.04
CA ASP A 71 -8.58 -1.62 -14.10
C ASP A 71 -8.22 -2.12 -12.69
N ASP A 72 -6.99 -2.60 -12.50
CA ASP A 72 -6.56 -3.08 -11.20
C ASP A 72 -6.49 -1.93 -10.17
N ILE A 73 -6.79 -2.28 -8.93
CA ILE A 73 -6.63 -1.46 -7.74
C ILE A 73 -5.56 -2.12 -6.88
N PHE A 74 -4.68 -1.30 -6.28
CA PHE A 74 -3.48 -1.81 -5.62
C PHE A 74 -3.44 -1.48 -4.15
N SER A 75 -2.61 -2.21 -3.44
CA SER A 75 -2.07 -1.84 -2.14
C SER A 75 -0.56 -1.73 -2.20
N VAL A 76 0.02 -0.84 -1.39
CA VAL A 76 1.47 -0.79 -1.17
C VAL A 76 1.78 -1.12 0.28
N ARG A 77 2.68 -2.08 0.48
CA ARG A 77 3.07 -2.60 1.79
C ARG A 77 4.58 -2.57 1.97
N ALA A 78 5.03 -2.13 3.15
CA ALA A 78 6.44 -2.22 3.50
C ALA A 78 6.88 -3.68 3.73
N SER A 79 8.07 -3.99 3.25
CA SER A 79 8.73 -5.29 3.39
C SER A 79 10.15 -5.10 3.92
N PRO A 80 10.34 -4.83 5.22
CA PRO A 80 11.66 -4.72 5.82
C PRO A 80 12.41 -6.06 5.77
N GLU A 81 13.72 -6.01 5.86
CA GLU A 81 14.57 -7.22 5.92
C GLU A 81 14.20 -8.12 7.09
N HIS A 82 13.78 -7.55 8.22
CA HIS A 82 13.28 -8.30 9.37
C HIS A 82 11.83 -7.93 9.68
N TRP A 83 11.01 -8.94 9.99
CA TRP A 83 9.57 -8.76 10.23
C TRP A 83 9.26 -7.85 11.43
N ASP A 84 10.18 -7.81 12.40
CA ASP A 84 10.05 -7.13 13.69
C ASP A 84 10.39 -5.63 13.62
N TRP A 85 11.00 -5.17 12.53
CA TRP A 85 11.40 -3.76 12.40
C TRP A 85 10.26 -2.81 12.10
N GLY A 86 9.04 -3.30 11.97
CA GLY A 86 7.88 -2.48 11.65
C GLY A 86 7.92 -1.93 10.22
N GLY A 87 7.37 -0.78 10.02
CA GLY A 87 7.33 -0.09 8.73
C GLY A 87 6.17 0.90 8.64
N PRO A 88 6.12 1.71 7.60
CA PRO A 88 4.98 2.59 7.33
C PRO A 88 3.69 1.78 7.15
N PRO A 89 2.52 2.39 7.40
CA PRO A 89 1.23 1.73 7.23
C PRO A 89 1.05 1.26 5.78
N THR A 90 0.20 0.26 5.59
CA THR A 90 -0.20 -0.19 4.26
C THR A 90 -1.19 0.80 3.67
N ILE A 91 -0.93 1.30 2.48
CA ILE A 91 -1.87 2.12 1.73
C ILE A 91 -2.67 1.23 0.80
N LEU A 92 -3.99 1.28 0.94
CA LEU A 92 -4.94 0.47 0.19
C LEU A 92 -5.63 1.30 -0.90
N ASN A 93 -6.25 0.63 -1.86
CA ASN A 93 -7.14 1.21 -2.87
C ASN A 93 -6.48 2.21 -3.85
N ILE A 94 -5.17 2.16 -4.02
CA ILE A 94 -4.46 2.97 -4.99
C ILE A 94 -4.95 2.62 -6.40
N GLY A 95 -5.18 3.62 -7.23
CA GLY A 95 -5.81 3.48 -8.54
C GLY A 95 -7.32 3.73 -8.52
N LEU A 96 -7.93 3.85 -7.32
CA LEU A 96 -9.32 4.26 -7.22
C LEU A 96 -9.47 5.75 -7.56
N ASN A 97 -10.49 6.06 -8.34
CA ASN A 97 -10.79 7.41 -8.82
C ASN A 97 -12.29 7.55 -9.09
N ASN A 98 -12.75 8.73 -9.50
CA ASN A 98 -14.17 8.99 -9.76
C ASN A 98 -14.77 8.03 -10.80
N LYS A 99 -14.03 7.67 -11.85
CA LYS A 99 -14.51 6.73 -12.88
C LYS A 99 -14.71 5.34 -12.28
N LYS A 100 -13.69 4.79 -11.62
CA LYS A 100 -13.75 3.47 -10.99
C LYS A 100 -14.77 3.42 -9.85
N TYR A 101 -14.91 4.49 -9.07
CA TYR A 101 -15.98 4.61 -8.09
C TYR A 101 -17.36 4.39 -8.72
N ASN A 102 -17.67 5.09 -9.82
CA ASN A 102 -18.94 4.95 -10.51
C ASN A 102 -19.16 3.53 -11.10
N GLU A 103 -18.10 2.87 -11.55
CA GLU A 103 -18.16 1.48 -12.04
C GLU A 103 -18.42 0.49 -10.90
N ILE A 104 -17.76 0.66 -9.76
CA ILE A 104 -17.95 -0.15 -8.56
C ILE A 104 -19.34 0.07 -7.98
N LYS A 105 -19.82 1.32 -7.91
CA LYS A 105 -21.16 1.70 -7.47
C LYS A 105 -22.26 0.92 -8.19
N LYS A 106 -22.11 0.73 -9.52
CA LYS A 106 -23.06 -0.08 -10.32
C LYS A 106 -23.04 -1.58 -9.95
N LYS A 107 -21.92 -2.08 -9.41
CA LYS A 107 -21.75 -3.52 -9.08
C LYS A 107 -22.19 -3.85 -7.66
N ILE A 108 -21.88 -3.02 -6.68
CA ILE A 108 -22.07 -3.31 -5.26
C ILE A 108 -23.04 -2.36 -4.54
N GLY A 109 -23.52 -1.33 -5.22
CA GLY A 109 -24.42 -0.30 -4.65
C GLY A 109 -23.68 0.90 -4.06
N ASP A 110 -24.44 1.95 -3.77
CA ASP A 110 -23.93 3.27 -3.41
C ASP A 110 -23.16 3.28 -2.11
N ILE A 111 -23.70 2.66 -1.07
CA ILE A 111 -23.14 2.71 0.28
C ILE A 111 -21.78 2.03 0.33
N GLU A 112 -21.67 0.81 -0.20
CA GLU A 112 -20.42 0.04 -0.13
C GLU A 112 -19.32 0.66 -1.03
N ALA A 113 -19.70 1.18 -2.20
CA ALA A 113 -18.78 1.90 -3.05
C ALA A 113 -18.28 3.20 -2.39
N SER A 114 -19.19 3.93 -1.72
CA SER A 114 -18.85 5.16 -1.01
C SER A 114 -17.92 4.89 0.17
N LYS A 115 -18.15 3.83 0.95
CA LYS A 115 -17.23 3.39 2.02
C LYS A 115 -15.83 3.16 1.49
N LEU A 116 -15.72 2.45 0.36
CA LEU A 116 -14.43 2.11 -0.25
C LEU A 116 -13.68 3.37 -0.70
N TYR A 117 -14.36 4.26 -1.41
CA TYR A 117 -13.72 5.44 -1.98
C TYR A 117 -13.40 6.49 -0.90
N LEU A 118 -14.33 6.74 0.03
CA LEU A 118 -14.10 7.64 1.15
C LEU A 118 -12.90 7.18 1.99
N ARG A 119 -12.82 5.87 2.31
CA ARG A 119 -11.68 5.31 3.03
C ARG A 119 -10.35 5.55 2.31
N PHE A 120 -10.34 5.45 0.98
CA PHE A 120 -9.13 5.74 0.21
C PHE A 120 -8.76 7.23 0.28
N ILE A 121 -9.73 8.13 0.07
CA ILE A 121 -9.49 9.58 0.13
C ILE A 121 -8.92 9.96 1.50
N LEU A 122 -9.53 9.48 2.59
CA LEU A 122 -9.09 9.78 3.95
C LEU A 122 -7.68 9.23 4.23
N SER A 123 -7.44 7.94 3.96
CA SER A 123 -6.11 7.37 4.21
C SER A 123 -5.03 8.02 3.33
N TYR A 124 -5.37 8.40 2.10
CA TYR A 124 -4.46 9.13 1.23
C TYR A 124 -4.16 10.53 1.77
N SER A 125 -5.17 11.26 2.20
CA SER A 125 -5.03 12.59 2.80
C SER A 125 -4.17 12.56 4.07
N ILE A 126 -4.47 11.65 4.98
CA ILE A 126 -3.85 11.57 6.31
C ILE A 126 -2.47 10.87 6.24
N ASP A 127 -2.41 9.66 5.66
CA ASP A 127 -1.20 8.84 5.70
C ASP A 127 -0.18 9.24 4.63
N VAL A 128 -0.63 9.72 3.46
CA VAL A 128 0.26 10.05 2.34
C VAL A 128 0.59 11.54 2.32
N MET A 129 -0.42 12.40 2.39
CA MET A 129 -0.25 13.85 2.30
C MET A 129 0.01 14.51 3.65
N ARG A 130 -0.18 13.77 4.77
CA ARG A 130 0.09 14.22 6.14
C ARG A 130 -0.83 15.34 6.60
N LEU A 131 -2.04 15.37 6.11
CA LEU A 131 -3.08 16.26 6.63
C LEU A 131 -3.51 15.78 8.03
N ASP A 132 -3.94 16.71 8.84
CA ASP A 132 -4.46 16.42 10.17
C ASP A 132 -5.79 15.68 10.07
N GLU A 133 -5.97 14.60 10.84
CA GLU A 133 -7.20 13.83 10.86
C GLU A 133 -8.39 14.64 11.36
N GLU A 134 -8.18 15.56 12.30
CA GLU A 134 -9.22 16.39 12.90
C GLU A 134 -9.99 17.25 11.88
N ILE A 135 -9.36 17.64 10.76
CA ILE A 135 -10.05 18.41 9.72
C ILE A 135 -11.15 17.61 9.01
N PHE A 136 -11.10 16.26 9.12
CA PHE A 136 -12.11 15.36 8.55
C PHE A 136 -13.17 14.90 9.54
N ASP A 137 -13.16 15.37 10.79
CA ASP A 137 -14.11 14.95 11.83
C ASP A 137 -15.58 15.09 11.41
N GLN A 138 -15.92 16.16 10.70
CA GLN A 138 -17.28 16.36 10.20
C GLN A 138 -17.70 15.30 9.19
N VAL A 139 -16.77 14.78 8.41
CA VAL A 139 -17.01 13.70 7.44
C VAL A 139 -17.10 12.35 8.14
N LEU A 140 -16.22 12.11 9.11
CA LEU A 140 -16.14 10.84 9.85
C LEU A 140 -17.37 10.60 10.75
N ASN A 141 -17.97 11.66 11.28
CA ASN A 141 -19.12 11.59 12.17
C ASN A 141 -20.49 11.54 11.46
N LYS A 142 -20.50 11.55 10.10
CA LYS A 142 -21.72 11.44 9.29
C LYS A 142 -21.95 10.03 8.77
N ASN A 143 -23.18 9.77 8.34
CA ASN A 143 -23.46 8.58 7.55
C ASN A 143 -22.73 8.64 6.21
N ILE A 144 -22.08 7.54 5.85
CA ILE A 144 -21.31 7.45 4.63
C ILE A 144 -22.24 7.54 3.41
N SER A 145 -21.95 8.48 2.54
CA SER A 145 -22.72 8.82 1.36
C SER A 145 -21.82 9.42 0.27
N GLU A 146 -22.37 9.66 -0.90
CA GLU A 146 -21.68 10.40 -1.96
C GLU A 146 -21.36 11.85 -1.55
N GLU A 147 -22.17 12.42 -0.65
CA GLU A 147 -21.91 13.74 -0.09
C GLU A 147 -20.66 13.76 0.80
N SER A 148 -20.49 12.73 1.62
CA SER A 148 -19.25 12.57 2.42
C SER A 148 -18.00 12.51 1.56
N ILE A 149 -18.07 11.90 0.38
CA ILE A 149 -16.98 11.87 -0.59
C ILE A 149 -16.69 13.29 -1.11
N ARG A 150 -17.72 14.04 -1.51
CA ARG A 150 -17.57 15.42 -2.00
C ARG A 150 -16.98 16.34 -0.93
N GLU A 151 -17.44 16.23 0.31
CA GLU A 151 -16.89 16.99 1.43
C GLU A 151 -15.41 16.67 1.67
N ALA A 152 -15.05 15.38 1.71
CA ALA A 152 -13.66 14.95 1.90
C ALA A 152 -12.74 15.45 0.78
N LEU A 153 -13.19 15.39 -0.48
CA LEU A 153 -12.45 15.94 -1.62
C LEU A 153 -12.30 17.46 -1.52
N THR A 154 -13.36 18.18 -1.12
CA THR A 154 -13.31 19.64 -0.94
C THR A 154 -12.32 20.04 0.15
N ILE A 155 -12.28 19.29 1.26
CA ILE A 155 -11.31 19.52 2.34
C ILE A 155 -9.89 19.28 1.80
N TYR A 156 -9.66 18.15 1.14
CA TYR A 156 -8.36 17.83 0.54
C TYR A 156 -7.88 18.94 -0.41
N GLU A 157 -8.73 19.35 -1.35
CA GLU A 157 -8.41 20.34 -2.36
C GLU A 157 -8.11 21.74 -1.76
N LYS A 158 -8.82 22.09 -0.70
CA LYS A 158 -8.60 23.34 0.05
C LYS A 158 -7.25 23.32 0.77
N GLU A 159 -6.93 22.24 1.46
CA GLU A 159 -5.69 22.14 2.25
C GLU A 159 -4.45 21.93 1.37
N MET A 160 -4.58 21.18 0.29
CA MET A 160 -3.46 20.87 -0.60
C MET A 160 -3.27 21.93 -1.70
N LEU A 161 -4.28 22.78 -1.97
CA LEU A 161 -4.33 23.72 -3.09
C LEU A 161 -4.19 23.04 -4.46
N GLU A 162 -4.54 21.77 -4.54
CA GLU A 162 -4.51 20.94 -5.75
C GLU A 162 -5.66 19.94 -5.74
N LEU A 163 -6.06 19.46 -6.92
CA LEU A 163 -7.10 18.44 -7.06
C LEU A 163 -6.60 17.09 -6.56
N PHE A 164 -7.52 16.30 -5.98
CA PHE A 164 -7.22 14.92 -5.61
C PHE A 164 -6.80 14.11 -6.85
N PRO A 165 -5.65 13.41 -6.83
CA PRO A 165 -5.09 12.75 -8.01
C PRO A 165 -6.01 11.63 -8.51
N GLN A 166 -6.39 11.72 -9.80
CA GLN A 166 -7.33 10.79 -10.44
C GLN A 166 -6.63 9.69 -11.25
N ASN A 167 -5.32 9.69 -11.35
CA ASN A 167 -4.57 8.64 -12.04
C ASN A 167 -3.70 7.82 -11.08
N ALA A 168 -3.56 6.54 -11.38
CA ALA A 168 -2.82 5.60 -10.55
C ALA A 168 -1.32 5.91 -10.48
N LYS A 169 -0.76 6.55 -11.52
CA LYS A 169 0.68 6.90 -11.57
C LYS A 169 1.02 7.93 -10.50
N ASP A 170 0.29 9.04 -10.47
CA ASP A 170 0.53 10.11 -9.50
C ASP A 170 0.26 9.64 -8.08
N GLN A 171 -0.83 8.89 -7.88
CA GLN A 171 -1.15 8.29 -6.60
C GLN A 171 -0.02 7.37 -6.11
N LEU A 172 0.47 6.47 -6.96
CA LEU A 172 1.52 5.52 -6.60
C LEU A 172 2.85 6.23 -6.32
N GLU A 173 3.23 7.21 -7.14
CA GLU A 173 4.46 7.99 -6.94
C GLU A 173 4.43 8.72 -5.59
N GLN A 174 3.33 9.37 -5.25
CA GLN A 174 3.17 10.07 -3.98
C GLN A 174 3.16 9.10 -2.79
N VAL A 175 2.48 7.96 -2.90
CA VAL A 175 2.49 6.90 -1.88
C VAL A 175 3.90 6.38 -1.62
N LEU A 176 4.66 6.03 -2.66
CA LEU A 176 6.03 5.53 -2.51
C LEU A 176 6.93 6.57 -1.83
N ASN A 177 6.85 7.82 -2.26
CA ASN A 177 7.62 8.92 -1.64
C ASN A 177 7.23 9.14 -0.17
N SER A 178 5.96 9.12 0.17
CA SER A 178 5.49 9.25 1.56
C SER A 178 5.95 8.10 2.44
N MET A 179 5.82 6.87 1.96
CA MET A 179 6.27 5.68 2.70
C MET A 179 7.79 5.68 2.92
N VAL A 180 8.57 6.16 1.95
CA VAL A 180 10.03 6.32 2.11
C VAL A 180 10.35 7.38 3.17
N ARG A 181 9.67 8.52 3.16
CA ARG A 181 9.83 9.55 4.21
C ARG A 181 9.47 9.00 5.60
N ALA A 182 8.36 8.26 5.70
CA ALA A 182 7.92 7.65 6.95
C ALA A 182 8.93 6.62 7.48
N TRP A 183 9.49 5.76 6.60
CA TRP A 183 10.54 4.81 6.96
C TRP A 183 11.78 5.50 7.52
N ASN A 184 12.15 6.66 6.98
CA ASN A 184 13.36 7.42 7.35
C ASN A 184 13.12 8.44 8.46
N SER A 185 11.90 8.57 8.99
CA SER A 185 11.62 9.49 10.10
C SER A 185 12.43 9.12 11.36
N THR A 186 12.74 10.12 12.17
CA THR A 186 13.53 9.93 13.41
C THR A 186 12.84 8.93 14.34
N THR A 187 11.53 9.07 14.55
CA THR A 187 10.76 8.16 15.38
C THR A 187 10.82 6.71 14.87
N ALA A 188 10.64 6.50 13.56
CA ALA A 188 10.70 5.17 12.98
C ALA A 188 12.11 4.55 13.09
N ARG A 189 13.17 5.35 12.97
CA ARG A 189 14.55 4.87 13.18
C ARG A 189 14.81 4.48 14.62
N LEU A 190 14.40 5.31 15.58
CA LEU A 190 14.56 5.02 17.01
C LEU A 190 13.80 3.74 17.41
N LEU A 191 12.56 3.58 16.96
CA LEU A 191 11.77 2.35 17.20
C LEU A 191 12.47 1.11 16.64
N ARG A 192 13.06 1.19 15.44
CA ARG A 192 13.83 0.07 14.87
C ARG A 192 15.09 -0.26 15.67
N GLN A 193 15.77 0.75 16.20
CA GLN A 193 16.94 0.54 17.07
C GLN A 193 16.60 -0.23 18.35
N VAL A 194 15.42 0.00 18.93
CA VAL A 194 14.91 -0.79 20.07
C VAL A 194 14.78 -2.29 19.70
N HIS A 195 14.51 -2.59 18.45
CA HIS A 195 14.47 -3.96 17.91
C HIS A 195 15.81 -4.42 17.32
N ASN A 196 16.92 -3.82 17.74
CA ASN A 196 18.28 -4.15 17.29
C ASN A 196 18.48 -4.08 15.77
N ALA A 197 17.72 -3.23 15.07
CA ALA A 197 17.93 -3.01 13.65
C ALA A 197 19.24 -2.22 13.42
N PRO A 198 20.05 -2.60 12.42
CA PRO A 198 21.21 -1.83 12.05
C PRO A 198 20.80 -0.45 11.53
N GLU A 199 21.70 0.53 11.63
CA GLU A 199 21.42 1.90 11.19
C GLU A 199 21.02 1.98 9.70
N ASN A 200 21.62 1.11 8.88
CA ASN A 200 21.37 1.01 7.45
C ASN A 200 20.27 -0.01 7.09
N ALA A 201 19.40 -0.38 8.05
CA ALA A 201 18.29 -1.31 7.85
C ALA A 201 17.51 -0.98 6.56
N GLY A 202 17.32 -2.00 5.72
CA GLY A 202 16.66 -1.86 4.42
C GLY A 202 15.16 -2.17 4.48
N VAL A 203 14.43 -1.55 3.56
CA VAL A 203 13.03 -1.87 3.29
C VAL A 203 12.79 -1.99 1.80
N GLY A 204 12.15 -3.07 1.37
CA GLY A 204 11.52 -3.19 0.07
C GLY A 204 10.05 -2.81 0.16
N PHE A 205 9.38 -2.61 -0.97
CA PHE A 205 7.93 -2.44 -1.00
C PHE A 205 7.28 -3.50 -1.89
N ILE A 206 6.05 -3.84 -1.57
CA ILE A 206 5.20 -4.75 -2.33
C ILE A 206 4.03 -3.94 -2.85
N ILE A 207 3.90 -3.82 -4.17
CA ILE A 207 2.72 -3.30 -4.85
C ILE A 207 1.90 -4.51 -5.25
N GLN A 208 0.71 -4.68 -4.68
CA GLN A 208 -0.08 -5.88 -4.87
C GLN A 208 -1.49 -5.54 -5.32
N ARG A 209 -1.98 -6.26 -6.34
CA ARG A 209 -3.37 -6.19 -6.75
C ARG A 209 -4.28 -6.56 -5.57
N MET A 210 -5.28 -5.76 -5.32
CA MET A 210 -6.25 -6.04 -4.27
C MET A 210 -7.22 -7.16 -4.71
N ALA A 211 -7.44 -8.11 -3.81
CA ALA A 211 -8.52 -9.06 -3.91
C ALA A 211 -9.72 -8.45 -3.18
N MET A 212 -10.73 -8.04 -3.94
CA MET A 212 -11.90 -7.37 -3.40
C MET A 212 -13.08 -8.33 -3.39
N GLY A 213 -13.73 -8.45 -2.25
CA GLY A 213 -14.98 -9.20 -2.11
C GLY A 213 -16.17 -8.38 -2.66
N LEU A 214 -16.14 -8.11 -3.96
CA LEU A 214 -17.19 -7.36 -4.64
C LEU A 214 -18.16 -8.32 -5.31
N GLY A 215 -19.35 -8.48 -4.76
CA GLY A 215 -20.37 -9.36 -5.38
C GLY A 215 -21.64 -9.47 -4.56
N LYS A 216 -22.61 -10.20 -5.12
CA LYS A 216 -23.89 -10.48 -4.46
C LYS A 216 -23.84 -11.68 -3.51
N THR A 217 -22.71 -12.39 -3.46
CA THR A 217 -22.48 -13.54 -2.57
C THR A 217 -21.70 -13.11 -1.34
N GLU A 218 -21.74 -13.92 -0.29
CA GLU A 218 -20.98 -13.71 0.92
C GLU A 218 -19.47 -13.64 0.62
N SER A 219 -18.80 -12.65 1.17
CA SER A 219 -17.36 -12.49 1.10
C SER A 219 -16.83 -12.02 2.44
N GLY A 220 -15.62 -12.43 2.77
CA GLY A 220 -15.00 -12.07 4.04
C GLY A 220 -13.50 -11.99 3.94
N SER A 221 -12.91 -11.30 4.90
CA SER A 221 -11.47 -11.28 5.12
C SER A 221 -11.20 -11.42 6.61
N GLY A 222 -10.06 -11.96 6.95
CA GLY A 222 -9.70 -12.15 8.35
C GLY A 222 -8.23 -12.47 8.53
N VAL A 223 -7.84 -12.54 9.80
CA VAL A 223 -6.51 -12.95 10.23
C VAL A 223 -6.66 -14.19 11.10
N VAL A 224 -5.88 -15.22 10.79
CA VAL A 224 -5.81 -16.44 11.61
C VAL A 224 -4.49 -16.40 12.38
N GLN A 225 -4.57 -16.53 13.69
CA GLN A 225 -3.42 -16.68 14.58
C GLN A 225 -3.38 -18.11 15.11
N PHE A 226 -2.27 -18.79 14.88
CA PHE A 226 -2.05 -20.16 15.35
C PHE A 226 -1.41 -20.21 16.73
N VAL A 227 -0.98 -19.06 17.25
CA VAL A 227 -0.33 -18.93 18.54
C VAL A 227 -0.92 -17.72 19.24
N SER A 228 -1.28 -17.86 20.50
CA SER A 228 -1.76 -16.75 21.32
C SER A 228 -0.68 -15.66 21.42
N PRO A 229 -1.01 -14.38 21.12
CA PRO A 229 -0.06 -13.29 21.27
C PRO A 229 0.26 -12.96 22.74
N LEU A 230 -0.54 -13.46 23.70
CA LEU A 230 -0.40 -13.16 25.12
C LEU A 230 0.62 -14.09 25.80
N ASP A 231 0.57 -15.38 25.51
CA ASP A 231 1.31 -16.42 26.24
C ASP A 231 2.03 -17.43 25.34
N GLY A 232 1.89 -17.31 24.02
CA GLY A 232 2.54 -18.19 23.06
C GLY A 232 1.92 -19.59 22.96
N THR A 233 0.78 -19.85 23.58
CA THR A 233 0.07 -21.14 23.47
C THR A 233 -0.52 -21.33 22.08
N LYS A 234 -0.57 -22.60 21.62
CA LYS A 234 -1.18 -22.99 20.34
C LYS A 234 -2.63 -23.37 20.52
#